data_c6a160c7f84b2da39533e807f9822631
#
_entry.id   c6a160c7f84b2da39533e807f9822631
#
_cell.length_a   1.000
_cell.length_b   1.000
_cell.length_c   1.000
_cell.angle_alpha   90.00
_cell.angle_beta   90.00
_cell.angle_gamma   90.00
#
_symmetry.space_group_name_H-M   'P 1'
#
loop_
_entity.id
_entity.type
_entity.pdbx_description
1 polymer ?
#
loop_
_entity_poly.entity_id
_entity_poly.type
_entity_poly.pdbx_seq_one_letter_code
_entity_poly.pdbx_strand_id
1 'polypeptide(L)'
;AFWAAGVLWKIKNEAFMNEYKWIDDLNFKVSYGTQGNSSIGDYGSLGLIGATTNYDTNASLVYAQHPNPELTWEKQKMFSVTLDGKLFHRLDFELMYYIRKTTNMLMGVPYPYTTGYSSLVRNVGGLQNSGIDVKLGYDILRGRDYYLRAGINFNYNNDKVTELFQGRQRWEIANTLVAYVVGKPVMYYLPIW
;
A
#
# COMPACT_ATOMS: atom_id res chain seq x y z
N ALA A 1 -7.72 -17.68 -0.61
CA ALA A 1 -7.74 -17.41 -2.04
C ALA A 1 -7.75 -15.89 -2.26
N PHE A 2 -7.04 -15.44 -3.29
CA PHE A 2 -7.03 -14.05 -3.72
C PHE A 2 -7.67 -13.98 -5.12
N TRP A 3 -8.36 -12.89 -5.40
CA TRP A 3 -9.07 -12.72 -6.66
C TRP A 3 -9.11 -11.24 -7.04
N ALA A 4 -9.27 -10.98 -8.32
CA ALA A 4 -9.49 -9.66 -8.85
C ALA A 4 -10.55 -9.72 -9.96
N ALA A 5 -11.35 -8.66 -10.04
CA ALA A 5 -12.31 -8.46 -11.11
C ALA A 5 -12.25 -7.01 -11.59
N GLY A 6 -12.49 -6.81 -12.87
CA GLY A 6 -12.53 -5.49 -13.45
C GLY A 6 -13.45 -5.41 -14.65
N VAL A 7 -13.96 -4.23 -14.88
CA VAL A 7 -14.82 -3.90 -16.02
C VAL A 7 -14.21 -2.72 -16.75
N LEU A 8 -14.14 -2.83 -18.06
CA LEU A 8 -13.76 -1.76 -18.97
C LEU A 8 -14.97 -1.42 -19.84
N TRP A 9 -15.40 -0.18 -19.81
CA TRP A 9 -16.39 0.35 -20.70
C TRP A 9 -15.75 1.34 -21.68
N LYS A 10 -15.82 1.01 -22.98
CA LYS A 10 -15.37 1.89 -24.07
C LYS A 10 -16.51 2.82 -24.45
N ILE A 11 -16.60 3.94 -23.75
CA ILE A 11 -17.71 4.89 -23.89
C ILE A 11 -17.75 5.46 -25.32
N LYS A 12 -16.59 5.66 -25.95
CA LYS A 12 -16.52 6.19 -27.32
C LYS A 12 -17.24 5.32 -28.35
N ASN A 13 -17.38 4.02 -28.11
CA ASN A 13 -18.02 3.09 -29.03
C ASN A 13 -19.56 3.13 -28.96
N GLU A 14 -20.13 3.89 -28.01
CA GLU A 14 -21.55 3.98 -27.82
C GLU A 14 -22.22 4.92 -28.86
N ALA A 15 -23.44 4.63 -29.24
CA ALA A 15 -24.14 5.37 -30.29
C ALA A 15 -24.32 6.87 -29.97
N PHE A 16 -24.51 7.21 -28.69
CA PHE A 16 -24.66 8.60 -28.23
C PHE A 16 -23.38 9.40 -28.34
N MET A 17 -22.20 8.73 -28.49
CA MET A 17 -20.89 9.39 -28.63
C MET A 17 -20.51 9.71 -30.08
N ASN A 18 -21.32 9.27 -31.08
CA ASN A 18 -21.00 9.47 -32.49
C ASN A 18 -21.01 10.95 -32.89
N GLU A 19 -21.78 11.78 -32.21
CA GLU A 19 -21.88 13.23 -32.46
C GLU A 19 -20.64 13.97 -31.98
N TYR A 20 -19.89 13.45 -31.00
CA TYR A 20 -18.76 14.09 -30.39
C TYR A 20 -17.46 13.70 -31.09
N LYS A 21 -17.23 14.26 -32.30
CA LYS A 21 -16.05 13.94 -33.14
C LYS A 21 -14.71 14.39 -32.55
N TRP A 22 -14.74 15.29 -31.58
CA TRP A 22 -13.54 15.79 -30.89
C TRP A 22 -13.02 14.83 -29.81
N ILE A 23 -13.79 13.83 -29.44
CA ILE A 23 -13.38 12.74 -28.54
C ILE A 23 -12.94 11.58 -29.39
N ASP A 24 -11.65 11.27 -29.39
CA ASP A 24 -11.07 10.17 -30.18
C ASP A 24 -11.21 8.85 -29.46
N ASP A 25 -10.96 8.85 -28.14
CA ASP A 25 -11.10 7.69 -27.28
C ASP A 25 -11.57 8.13 -25.88
N LEU A 26 -12.41 7.31 -25.25
CA LEU A 26 -12.88 7.53 -23.89
C LEU A 26 -13.22 6.19 -23.26
N ASN A 27 -12.48 5.83 -22.23
CA ASN A 27 -12.59 4.58 -21.54
C ASN A 27 -12.83 4.81 -20.05
N PHE A 28 -13.75 4.04 -19.49
CA PHE A 28 -14.03 4.01 -18.07
C PHE A 28 -13.71 2.61 -17.53
N LYS A 29 -12.83 2.55 -16.53
CA LYS A 29 -12.38 1.28 -15.93
C LYS A 29 -12.68 1.28 -14.44
N VAL A 30 -13.22 0.18 -13.96
CA VAL A 30 -13.39 -0.08 -12.54
C VAL A 30 -12.75 -1.41 -12.22
N SER A 31 -11.93 -1.46 -11.19
CA SER A 31 -11.36 -2.72 -10.74
C SER A 31 -11.42 -2.85 -9.22
N TYR A 32 -11.59 -4.08 -8.77
CA TYR A 32 -11.50 -4.47 -7.39
C TYR A 32 -10.72 -5.77 -7.27
N GLY A 33 -9.78 -5.82 -6.34
CA GLY A 33 -8.97 -7.01 -6.13
C GLY A 33 -8.53 -7.19 -4.69
N THR A 34 -8.17 -8.43 -4.38
CA THR A 34 -7.59 -8.82 -3.11
C THR A 34 -6.26 -9.49 -3.37
N GLN A 35 -5.25 -9.14 -2.58
CA GLN A 35 -3.95 -9.78 -2.63
C GLN A 35 -3.44 -10.04 -1.21
N GLY A 36 -2.48 -10.95 -1.08
CA GLY A 36 -1.84 -11.26 0.18
C GLY A 36 -0.34 -11.11 0.07
N ASN A 37 0.27 -10.75 1.18
CA ASN A 37 1.71 -10.78 1.37
C ASN A 37 2.04 -11.84 2.41
N SER A 38 2.86 -12.82 2.01
CA SER A 38 3.32 -13.93 2.86
C SER A 38 4.79 -13.78 3.27
N SER A 39 5.33 -12.56 3.24
CA SER A 39 6.73 -12.28 3.61
C SER A 39 6.96 -12.47 5.12
N ILE A 40 6.75 -13.68 5.58
CA ILE A 40 6.88 -14.07 6.99
C ILE A 40 8.28 -14.65 7.27
N GLY A 41 9.02 -15.01 6.22
CA GLY A 41 10.26 -15.80 6.31
C GLY A 41 9.98 -17.29 6.48
N ASP A 42 11.00 -18.09 6.20
CA ASP A 42 10.93 -19.53 6.42
C ASP A 42 10.84 -19.81 7.92
N TYR A 43 9.91 -20.68 8.29
CA TYR A 43 9.66 -21.05 9.70
C TYR A 43 9.22 -19.90 10.61
N GLY A 44 8.70 -18.78 10.06
CA GLY A 44 8.33 -17.57 10.82
C GLY A 44 7.32 -17.80 11.96
N SER A 45 6.51 -18.84 11.88
CA SER A 45 5.54 -19.22 12.94
C SER A 45 6.12 -20.17 14.00
N LEU A 46 7.30 -20.76 13.77
CA LEU A 46 7.91 -21.74 14.67
C LEU A 46 8.80 -21.09 15.69
N GLY A 47 8.93 -21.73 16.86
CA GLY A 47 9.99 -21.41 17.83
C GLY A 47 11.31 -22.01 17.38
N LEU A 48 12.35 -21.18 17.26
CA LEU A 48 13.70 -21.63 16.93
C LEU A 48 14.61 -21.44 18.14
N ILE A 49 15.47 -22.44 18.35
CA ILE A 49 16.48 -22.42 19.40
C ILE A 49 17.84 -22.20 18.76
N GLY A 50 18.58 -21.23 19.25
CA GLY A 50 19.96 -20.92 18.85
C GLY A 50 20.95 -21.24 19.95
N ALA A 51 22.16 -21.59 19.56
CA ALA A 51 23.28 -21.73 20.49
C ALA A 51 23.96 -20.36 20.70
N THR A 52 24.27 -20.05 21.93
CA THR A 52 25.04 -18.87 22.33
C THR A 52 25.97 -19.21 23.45
N THR A 53 26.87 -18.30 23.84
CA THR A 53 27.67 -18.41 25.06
C THR A 53 27.04 -17.57 26.16
N ASN A 54 26.96 -18.13 27.35
CA ASN A 54 26.49 -17.40 28.51
C ASN A 54 27.62 -16.54 29.13
N TYR A 55 27.31 -15.88 30.23
CA TYR A 55 28.23 -15.02 30.99
C TYR A 55 29.56 -15.70 31.34
N ASP A 56 29.58 -17.01 31.55
CA ASP A 56 30.78 -17.80 31.95
C ASP A 56 31.40 -18.56 30.75
N THR A 57 31.20 -18.05 29.54
CA THR A 57 31.70 -18.62 28.27
C THR A 57 31.24 -20.05 27.97
N ASN A 58 30.36 -20.63 28.78
CA ASN A 58 29.78 -21.93 28.52
C ASN A 58 28.74 -21.88 27.43
N ALA A 59 28.64 -22.92 26.63
CA ALA A 59 27.60 -23.05 25.63
C ALA A 59 26.19 -23.06 26.28
N SER A 60 25.30 -22.25 25.77
CA SER A 60 23.93 -22.15 26.23
C SER A 60 22.96 -22.14 25.06
N LEU A 61 21.70 -22.51 25.28
CA LEU A 61 20.63 -22.48 24.31
C LEU A 61 19.67 -21.34 24.66
N VAL A 62 19.33 -20.55 23.66
CA VAL A 62 18.35 -19.47 23.79
C VAL A 62 17.30 -19.57 22.70
N TYR A 63 16.13 -19.01 22.93
CA TYR A 63 15.19 -18.80 21.84
C TYR A 63 15.74 -17.76 20.88
N ALA A 64 16.11 -18.19 19.67
CA ALA A 64 16.45 -17.30 18.57
C ALA A 64 15.18 -16.68 17.97
N GLN A 65 14.07 -17.41 18.01
CA GLN A 65 12.75 -16.96 17.57
C GLN A 65 11.67 -17.59 18.45
N HIS A 66 10.73 -16.77 18.92
CA HIS A 66 9.57 -17.25 19.67
C HIS A 66 8.46 -17.75 18.72
N PRO A 67 7.76 -18.84 19.10
CA PRO A 67 6.67 -19.35 18.30
C PRO A 67 5.51 -18.37 18.23
N ASN A 68 4.93 -18.21 17.04
CA ASN A 68 3.68 -17.51 16.84
C ASN A 68 2.78 -18.28 15.88
N PRO A 69 2.02 -19.29 16.38
CA PRO A 69 1.17 -20.12 15.54
C PRO A 69 -0.01 -19.36 14.92
N GLU A 70 -0.32 -18.16 15.44
CA GLU A 70 -1.38 -17.29 14.91
C GLU A 70 -0.90 -16.47 13.71
N LEU A 71 0.38 -16.55 13.33
CA LEU A 71 0.94 -15.78 12.25
C LEU A 71 0.28 -16.14 10.92
N THR A 72 -0.24 -15.16 10.22
CA THR A 72 -0.94 -15.33 8.95
C THR A 72 -0.54 -14.24 7.95
N TRP A 73 -1.03 -14.34 6.74
CA TRP A 73 -0.73 -13.42 5.66
C TRP A 73 -1.36 -12.05 5.87
N GLU A 74 -0.65 -11.00 5.52
CA GLU A 74 -1.25 -9.69 5.33
C GLU A 74 -2.28 -9.76 4.21
N LYS A 75 -3.40 -9.08 4.39
CA LYS A 75 -4.48 -9.00 3.40
C LYS A 75 -4.60 -7.57 2.90
N GLN A 76 -4.55 -7.43 1.59
CA GLN A 76 -4.75 -6.14 0.94
C GLN A 76 -5.96 -6.21 0.02
N LYS A 77 -6.82 -5.20 0.11
CA LYS A 77 -7.94 -4.95 -0.80
C LYS A 77 -7.68 -3.66 -1.53
N MET A 78 -7.86 -3.67 -2.84
CA MET A 78 -7.66 -2.49 -3.68
C MET A 78 -8.87 -2.28 -4.56
N PHE A 79 -9.40 -1.08 -4.53
CA PHE A 79 -10.43 -0.60 -5.44
C PHE A 79 -9.85 0.56 -6.25
N SER A 80 -10.08 0.57 -7.57
CA SER A 80 -9.68 1.68 -8.41
C SER A 80 -10.72 1.98 -9.48
N VAL A 81 -10.82 3.27 -9.80
CA VAL A 81 -11.63 3.79 -10.89
C VAL A 81 -10.70 4.64 -11.75
N THR A 82 -10.71 4.39 -13.05
CA THR A 82 -9.89 5.14 -14.02
C THR A 82 -10.77 5.64 -15.16
N LEU A 83 -10.59 6.89 -15.50
CA LEU A 83 -11.12 7.50 -16.71
C LEU A 83 -9.92 7.91 -17.56
N ASP A 84 -9.81 7.33 -18.74
CA ASP A 84 -8.75 7.65 -19.69
C ASP A 84 -9.33 7.93 -21.07
N GLY A 85 -8.63 8.75 -21.81
CA GLY A 85 -9.08 9.06 -23.16
C GLY A 85 -8.16 9.95 -23.94
N LYS A 86 -8.56 10.19 -25.18
CA LYS A 86 -7.88 11.07 -26.12
C LYS A 86 -8.85 12.06 -26.72
N LEU A 87 -8.45 13.33 -26.74
CA LEU A 87 -9.24 14.44 -27.23
C LEU A 87 -8.49 15.20 -28.33
N PHE A 88 -9.22 15.69 -29.33
CA PHE A 88 -8.69 16.55 -30.41
C PHE A 88 -7.49 15.95 -31.14
N HIS A 89 -7.31 14.62 -31.16
CA HIS A 89 -6.18 13.87 -31.72
C HIS A 89 -4.81 14.22 -31.09
N ARG A 90 -4.78 15.03 -30.00
CA ARG A 90 -3.56 15.59 -29.44
C ARG A 90 -3.45 15.51 -27.92
N LEU A 91 -4.56 15.53 -27.20
CA LEU A 91 -4.59 15.54 -25.75
C LEU A 91 -4.93 14.14 -25.23
N ASP A 92 -3.97 13.49 -24.62
CA ASP A 92 -4.19 12.26 -23.85
C ASP A 92 -4.35 12.60 -22.37
N PHE A 93 -5.31 11.99 -21.73
CA PHE A 93 -5.51 12.15 -20.28
C PHE A 93 -5.80 10.81 -19.61
N GLU A 94 -5.38 10.69 -18.37
CA GLU A 94 -5.72 9.58 -17.47
C GLU A 94 -5.96 10.17 -16.08
N LEU A 95 -7.12 9.89 -15.52
CA LEU A 95 -7.52 10.23 -14.17
C LEU A 95 -7.84 8.95 -13.44
N MET A 96 -7.07 8.62 -12.40
CA MET A 96 -7.28 7.44 -11.59
C MET A 96 -7.50 7.84 -10.13
N TYR A 97 -8.54 7.26 -9.53
CA TYR A 97 -8.76 7.27 -8.09
C TYR A 97 -8.63 5.87 -7.54
N TYR A 98 -7.93 5.71 -6.42
CA TYR A 98 -7.76 4.41 -5.79
C TYR A 98 -7.90 4.47 -4.27
N ILE A 99 -8.35 3.35 -3.72
CA ILE A 99 -8.33 3.07 -2.28
C ILE A 99 -7.69 1.69 -2.10
N ARG A 100 -6.67 1.63 -1.26
CA ARG A 100 -5.99 0.41 -0.86
C ARG A 100 -6.08 0.26 0.64
N LYS A 101 -6.63 -0.85 1.11
CA LYS A 101 -6.74 -1.15 2.54
C LYS A 101 -5.95 -2.42 2.85
N THR A 102 -4.96 -2.30 3.70
CA THR A 102 -4.17 -3.41 4.23
C THR A 102 -4.63 -3.72 5.65
N THR A 103 -4.86 -4.98 5.93
CA THR A 103 -5.26 -5.49 7.25
C THR A 103 -4.37 -6.66 7.63
N ASN A 104 -4.30 -6.97 8.92
CA ASN A 104 -3.40 -8.01 9.45
C ASN A 104 -1.94 -7.74 9.09
N MET A 105 -1.51 -6.48 9.14
CA MET A 105 -0.11 -6.11 8.86
C MET A 105 0.82 -6.82 9.82
N LEU A 106 1.93 -7.31 9.28
CA LEU A 106 3.01 -7.91 10.06
C LEU A 106 3.84 -6.81 10.71
N MET A 107 3.81 -6.73 12.02
CA MET A 107 4.54 -5.72 12.79
C MET A 107 5.27 -6.38 13.95
N GLY A 108 6.49 -5.90 14.25
CA GLY A 108 7.23 -6.26 15.45
C GLY A 108 6.62 -5.55 16.65
N VAL A 109 5.83 -6.26 17.44
CA VAL A 109 5.22 -5.74 18.67
C VAL A 109 6.23 -5.83 19.79
N PRO A 110 6.57 -4.72 20.49
CA PRO A 110 7.49 -4.76 21.62
C PRO A 110 6.84 -5.45 22.83
N TYR A 111 7.66 -6.23 23.52
CA TYR A 111 7.28 -6.92 24.75
C TYR A 111 8.24 -6.53 25.89
N PRO A 112 7.76 -6.57 27.15
CA PRO A 112 8.62 -6.39 28.31
C PRO A 112 9.73 -7.46 28.35
N TYR A 113 10.94 -7.08 28.68
CA TYR A 113 12.09 -8.01 28.76
C TYR A 113 11.87 -9.18 29.74
N THR A 114 10.95 -9.04 30.69
CA THR A 114 10.52 -10.11 31.60
C THR A 114 9.91 -11.32 30.90
N THR A 115 9.49 -11.18 29.64
CA THR A 115 8.97 -12.27 28.80
C THR A 115 10.09 -13.10 28.15
N GLY A 116 11.35 -12.66 28.27
CA GLY A 116 12.49 -13.30 27.65
C GLY A 116 12.81 -12.86 26.22
N TYR A 117 12.03 -11.92 25.67
CA TYR A 117 12.23 -11.35 24.34
C TYR A 117 11.78 -9.89 24.27
N SER A 118 12.37 -9.13 23.36
CA SER A 118 12.09 -7.70 23.22
C SER A 118 10.94 -7.39 22.24
N SER A 119 10.73 -8.25 21.26
CA SER A 119 9.66 -8.08 20.26
C SER A 119 9.24 -9.42 19.66
N LEU A 120 8.01 -9.45 19.18
CA LEU A 120 7.44 -10.59 18.46
C LEU A 120 6.68 -10.07 17.25
N VAL A 121 6.92 -10.67 16.07
CA VAL A 121 6.14 -10.35 14.87
C VAL A 121 4.74 -10.90 15.00
N ARG A 122 3.75 -10.04 14.85
CA ARG A 122 2.33 -10.39 14.92
C ARG A 122 1.53 -9.72 13.79
N ASN A 123 0.41 -10.33 13.43
CA ASN A 123 -0.56 -9.76 12.51
C ASN A 123 -1.43 -8.73 13.23
N VAL A 124 -0.92 -7.53 13.35
CA VAL A 124 -1.56 -6.45 14.09
C VAL A 124 -1.44 -5.16 13.31
N GLY A 125 -2.52 -4.43 13.27
CA GLY A 125 -2.53 -3.16 12.57
C GLY A 125 -3.16 -3.20 11.19
N GLY A 126 -3.49 -2.03 10.74
CA GLY A 126 -4.09 -1.77 9.45
C GLY A 126 -3.66 -0.42 8.90
N LEU A 127 -3.62 -0.34 7.59
CA LEU A 127 -3.25 0.86 6.85
C LEU A 127 -4.25 1.06 5.72
N GLN A 128 -4.63 2.30 5.48
CA GLN A 128 -5.39 2.68 4.30
C GLN A 128 -4.65 3.75 3.52
N ASN A 129 -4.45 3.50 2.24
CA ASN A 129 -3.96 4.47 1.28
C ASN A 129 -5.09 4.83 0.32
N SER A 130 -5.26 6.11 0.03
CA SER A 130 -6.16 6.59 -1.01
C SER A 130 -5.49 7.71 -1.78
N GLY A 131 -5.72 7.76 -3.07
CA GLY A 131 -5.02 8.75 -3.88
C GLY A 131 -5.69 9.01 -5.21
N ILE A 132 -5.18 10.06 -5.84
CA ILE A 132 -5.58 10.48 -7.18
C ILE A 132 -4.32 10.61 -8.01
N ASP A 133 -4.31 9.96 -9.16
CA ASP A 133 -3.28 10.07 -10.17
C ASP A 133 -3.86 10.76 -11.39
N VAL A 134 -3.21 11.81 -11.86
CA VAL A 134 -3.56 12.55 -13.07
C VAL A 134 -2.39 12.55 -14.01
N LYS A 135 -2.61 12.08 -15.24
CA LYS A 135 -1.64 12.17 -16.33
C LYS A 135 -2.27 12.95 -17.46
N LEU A 136 -1.56 13.93 -17.95
CA LEU A 136 -1.93 14.72 -19.12
C LEU A 136 -0.76 14.72 -20.10
N GLY A 137 -1.04 14.48 -21.36
CA GLY A 137 -0.05 14.55 -22.42
C GLY A 137 -0.62 15.31 -23.62
N TYR A 138 0.11 16.27 -24.13
CA TYR A 138 -0.32 17.08 -25.25
C TYR A 138 0.73 17.11 -26.36
N ASP A 139 0.29 16.75 -27.58
CA ASP A 139 1.11 16.83 -28.78
C ASP A 139 1.10 18.27 -29.30
N ILE A 140 2.14 19.04 -28.96
CA ILE A 140 2.28 20.45 -29.33
C ILE A 140 2.53 20.60 -30.82
N LEU A 141 3.50 19.85 -31.34
CA LEU A 141 3.88 19.87 -32.74
C LEU A 141 3.94 18.41 -33.25
N ARG A 142 3.30 18.19 -34.39
CA ARG A 142 3.29 16.89 -35.05
C ARG A 142 3.39 17.14 -36.57
N GLY A 143 4.59 16.97 -37.10
CA GLY A 143 4.86 17.07 -38.52
C GLY A 143 5.49 15.79 -39.08
N ARG A 144 5.89 15.82 -40.35
CA ARG A 144 6.50 14.66 -41.00
C ARG A 144 7.87 14.34 -40.40
N ASP A 145 8.65 15.39 -40.08
CA ASP A 145 10.06 15.27 -39.70
C ASP A 145 10.32 15.77 -38.25
N TYR A 146 9.25 16.18 -37.52
CA TYR A 146 9.38 16.68 -36.18
C TYR A 146 8.16 16.31 -35.31
N TYR A 147 8.42 16.08 -34.03
CA TYR A 147 7.42 15.77 -33.02
C TYR A 147 7.80 16.41 -31.70
N LEU A 148 6.88 17.16 -31.10
CA LEU A 148 7.06 17.73 -29.77
C LEU A 148 5.84 17.43 -28.92
N ARG A 149 6.04 16.76 -27.80
CA ARG A 149 5.03 16.43 -26.81
C ARG A 149 5.42 16.97 -25.45
N ALA A 150 4.48 17.57 -24.74
CA ALA A 150 4.62 17.90 -23.33
C ALA A 150 3.70 17.01 -22.51
N GLY A 151 4.10 16.70 -21.28
CA GLY A 151 3.28 15.89 -20.36
C GLY A 151 3.46 16.35 -18.93
N ILE A 152 2.39 16.19 -18.15
CA ILE A 152 2.34 16.47 -16.73
C ILE A 152 1.79 15.24 -16.03
N ASN A 153 2.47 14.80 -14.97
CA ASN A 153 2.00 13.78 -14.06
C ASN A 153 1.84 14.40 -12.68
N PHE A 154 0.66 14.25 -12.11
CA PHE A 154 0.36 14.67 -10.76
C PHE A 154 -0.12 13.46 -9.96
N ASN A 155 0.47 13.24 -8.79
CA ASN A 155 0.07 12.21 -7.86
C ASN A 155 -0.20 12.84 -6.50
N TYR A 156 -1.36 12.52 -5.94
CA TYR A 156 -1.70 12.82 -4.56
C TYR A 156 -2.03 11.54 -3.83
N ASN A 157 -1.32 11.27 -2.75
CA ASN A 157 -1.54 10.10 -1.91
C ASN A 157 -1.78 10.53 -0.46
N ASN A 158 -2.79 9.94 0.16
CA ASN A 158 -3.11 10.12 1.56
C ASN A 158 -3.15 8.75 2.23
N ASP A 159 -2.25 8.53 3.16
CA ASP A 159 -2.16 7.34 3.97
C ASP A 159 -2.63 7.60 5.41
N LYS A 160 -3.24 6.60 6.01
CA LYS A 160 -3.64 6.66 7.41
C LYS A 160 -3.58 5.29 8.07
N VAL A 161 -3.14 5.28 9.30
CA VAL A 161 -3.22 4.11 10.19
C VAL A 161 -4.67 3.89 10.57
N THR A 162 -5.20 2.70 10.33
CA THR A 162 -6.59 2.35 10.66
C THR A 162 -6.70 1.54 11.93
N GLU A 163 -5.64 0.80 12.28
CA GLU A 163 -5.64 -0.08 13.44
C GLU A 163 -4.20 -0.28 13.94
N LEU A 164 -4.04 -0.40 15.25
CA LEU A 164 -2.79 -0.75 15.92
C LEU A 164 -3.01 -1.96 16.84
N PHE A 165 -1.91 -2.59 17.27
CA PHE A 165 -1.93 -3.76 18.13
C PHE A 165 -2.63 -3.49 19.48
N GLN A 166 -3.34 -4.49 20.00
CA GLN A 166 -4.04 -4.45 21.30
C GLN A 166 -5.06 -3.31 21.42
N GLY A 167 -5.64 -2.84 20.32
CA GLY A 167 -6.61 -1.73 20.34
C GLY A 167 -6.03 -0.37 20.73
N ARG A 168 -4.71 -0.23 20.72
CA ARG A 168 -4.04 1.04 21.01
C ARG A 168 -4.44 2.10 19.99
N GLN A 169 -4.61 3.32 20.47
CA GLN A 169 -4.85 4.46 19.59
C GLN A 169 -3.57 5.17 19.18
N ARG A 170 -2.49 4.97 19.93
CA ARG A 170 -1.18 5.57 19.71
C ARG A 170 -0.07 4.60 20.12
N TRP A 171 0.99 4.57 19.32
CA TRP A 171 2.22 3.87 19.62
C TRP A 171 3.42 4.74 19.25
N GLU A 172 4.18 5.14 20.25
CA GLU A 172 5.40 5.93 20.09
C GLU A 172 6.59 5.03 19.80
N ILE A 173 7.38 5.41 18.81
CA ILE A 173 8.62 4.71 18.50
C ILE A 173 9.70 5.26 19.44
N ALA A 174 10.27 4.39 20.26
CA ALA A 174 11.28 4.78 21.24
C ALA A 174 12.47 5.53 20.58
N ASN A 175 12.93 6.57 21.24
CA ASN A 175 14.03 7.43 20.79
C ASN A 175 13.80 8.16 19.46
N THR A 176 12.56 8.32 19.04
CA THR A 176 12.19 9.11 17.88
C THR A 176 11.06 10.06 18.24
N LEU A 177 10.87 11.11 17.41
CA LEU A 177 9.72 12.01 17.52
C LEU A 177 8.55 11.56 16.66
N VAL A 178 8.53 10.29 16.27
CA VAL A 178 7.51 9.70 15.40
C VAL A 178 6.62 8.77 16.22
N ALA A 179 5.33 8.83 15.94
CA ALA A 179 4.36 7.89 16.49
C ALA A 179 3.40 7.39 15.40
N TYR A 180 2.98 6.15 15.54
CA TYR A 180 1.81 5.66 14.83
C TYR A 180 0.57 6.03 15.63
N VAL A 181 -0.35 6.75 15.00
CA VAL A 181 -1.60 7.20 15.61
C VAL A 181 -2.76 6.83 14.70
N VAL A 182 -3.76 6.17 15.24
CA VAL A 182 -4.95 5.79 14.46
C VAL A 182 -5.61 7.05 13.88
N GLY A 183 -5.91 6.99 12.58
CA GLY A 183 -6.46 8.12 11.83
C GLY A 183 -5.46 9.15 11.32
N LYS A 184 -4.17 9.02 11.65
CA LYS A 184 -3.09 9.89 11.18
C LYS A 184 -2.22 9.17 10.14
N PRO A 185 -1.40 9.92 9.36
CA PRO A 185 -0.40 9.34 8.47
C PRO A 185 0.56 8.40 9.18
N VAL A 186 1.16 7.47 8.43
CA VAL A 186 2.13 6.49 8.96
C VAL A 186 3.30 7.18 9.65
N MET A 187 3.80 8.28 9.09
CA MET A 187 4.83 9.11 9.72
C MET A 187 4.19 10.35 10.34
N TYR A 188 3.66 10.19 11.54
CA TYR A 188 3.13 11.30 12.31
C TYR A 188 4.18 11.80 13.32
N TYR A 189 4.69 13.00 13.09
CA TYR A 189 5.64 13.65 13.99
C TYR A 189 4.92 14.22 15.21
N LEU A 190 5.46 13.94 16.39
CA LEU A 190 4.93 14.48 17.62
C LEU A 190 5.31 15.97 17.74
N PRO A 191 4.35 16.86 18.07
CA PRO A 191 4.71 18.23 18.38
C PRO A 191 5.58 18.28 19.64
N ILE A 192 6.67 19.01 19.56
CA ILE A 192 7.52 19.35 20.72
C ILE A 192 6.94 20.60 21.35
N TRP A 193 6.52 20.50 22.60
CA TRP A 193 6.06 21.63 23.43
C TRP A 193 7.17 22.09 24.35
#